data_44ad77f89aebe66653cb06889abbc6e5
#
_entry.id   44ad77f89aebe66653cb06889abbc6e5
#
_cell.length_a   1.000
_cell.length_b   1.000
_cell.length_c   1.000
_cell.angle_alpha   90.00
_cell.angle_beta   90.00
_cell.angle_gamma   90.00
#
_symmetry.space_group_name_H-M   'P 1'
#
loop_
_entity.id
_entity.type
_entity.pdbx_description
1 polymer ?
#
loop_
_entity_poly.entity_id
_entity_poly.type
_entity_poly.pdbx_seq_one_letter_code
_entity_poly.pdbx_strand_id
1 'polypeptide(L)'
;MERSKKSAEKPVGRARQAGQEREAGRPADGAANRPPTIRSVAERAGVSKSLVSLVLRDSPQVSDAKRAAVLDAIRELDYRPNAAARSLVARRTHTVGVLLNDMRNPWFVDLLDGLNSVLHEHGLRMLMADGRLSRRTGEDFTRAFAELRVDGLVAVGTLPDTGALEEVAGRLPTVVAGTHDPKLPRVDTVANDDEQGARLATEHLISLGHRRIAHIMGQGSVGVLRRRGYEAAMREHGLEGGIVMAPSDATEEGGYRAAVRLLGGTGSGERPTAVFAYNDIAAVGVLSAAQELGLDVPRDLSLVGCDNTYLARIRHLWLTTVDNASHEVGRRAARCLLERMAHPSRPAERQLVEPALEIRGTATSPH
;
A
#
# COMPACT_ATOMS: atom_id res chain seq x y z
N MET A 1 -38.07 39.26 37.96
CA MET A 1 -39.03 38.60 38.90
C MET A 1 -38.42 37.27 39.17
N GLU A 2 -37.84 37.22 40.24
CA GLU A 2 -37.97 36.62 41.60
C GLU A 2 -37.39 35.20 41.61
N ARG A 3 -36.22 35.04 42.21
CA ARG A 3 -35.89 34.77 43.63
C ARG A 3 -36.53 33.51 44.19
N SER A 4 -35.74 32.49 44.62
CA SER A 4 -35.39 32.30 46.05
C SER A 4 -34.64 30.94 46.16
N LYS A 5 -33.43 30.82 46.60
CA LYS A 5 -32.78 30.75 47.94
C LYS A 5 -33.47 29.82 48.94
N LYS A 6 -32.72 28.82 49.40
CA LYS A 6 -32.30 28.48 50.81
C LYS A 6 -31.85 27.01 50.84
N SER A 7 -30.70 26.68 51.25
CA SER A 7 -30.00 26.80 52.56
C SER A 7 -30.19 25.55 53.41
N ALA A 8 -29.08 24.83 53.56
CA ALA A 8 -28.37 24.37 54.75
C ALA A 8 -29.11 23.50 55.80
N GLU A 9 -28.47 22.41 56.16
CA GLU A 9 -28.05 22.18 57.55
C GLU A 9 -27.34 20.83 57.73
N LYS A 10 -26.15 20.87 58.38
CA LYS A 10 -25.56 19.75 59.13
C LYS A 10 -26.06 19.80 60.56
N PRO A 11 -26.04 18.71 61.34
CA PRO A 11 -25.02 18.51 62.36
C PRO A 11 -24.59 17.05 62.63
N VAL A 12 -23.33 16.82 62.82
CA VAL A 12 -22.53 16.61 64.05
C VAL A 12 -23.00 15.48 65.00
N GLY A 13 -22.17 14.45 65.16
CA GLY A 13 -21.82 14.04 66.45
C GLY A 13 -21.68 12.56 66.82
N ARG A 14 -20.45 12.14 67.20
CA ARG A 14 -20.02 11.13 68.22
C ARG A 14 -20.23 9.64 67.91
N ALA A 15 -19.30 8.79 68.00
CA ALA A 15 -18.05 8.52 68.73
C ALA A 15 -18.04 7.05 69.19
N ARG A 16 -16.90 6.39 68.92
CA ARG A 16 -16.27 5.28 69.65
C ARG A 16 -17.02 3.93 69.82
N GLN A 17 -16.45 2.85 69.24
CA GLN A 17 -15.66 1.91 70.07
C GLN A 17 -14.98 0.81 69.22
N ALA A 18 -13.85 0.39 69.73
CA ALA A 18 -12.87 -0.52 69.18
C ALA A 18 -13.37 -1.99 69.05
N GLY A 19 -12.94 -2.66 68.02
CA GLY A 19 -12.95 -4.11 67.92
C GLY A 19 -11.79 -4.55 67.04
N GLN A 20 -10.68 -4.95 67.67
CA GLN A 20 -9.57 -5.63 67.03
C GLN A 20 -10.04 -7.03 66.63
N GLU A 21 -10.24 -7.31 65.35
CA GLU A 21 -10.22 -8.66 64.82
C GLU A 21 -9.05 -8.77 63.83
N ARG A 22 -8.18 -9.70 64.17
CA ARG A 22 -7.04 -10.08 63.37
C ARG A 22 -7.54 -10.71 62.05
N GLU A 23 -7.40 -9.99 60.94
CA GLU A 23 -7.51 -10.56 59.62
C GLU A 23 -6.26 -11.36 59.30
N ALA A 24 -6.48 -12.69 59.24
CA ALA A 24 -5.56 -13.68 58.73
C ALA A 24 -5.26 -13.38 57.26
N GLY A 25 -4.00 -13.51 56.89
CA GLY A 25 -3.45 -13.19 55.60
C GLY A 25 -4.24 -13.71 54.40
N ARG A 26 -4.64 -12.80 53.51
CA ARG A 26 -4.97 -13.10 52.11
C ARG A 26 -3.68 -13.50 51.41
N PRO A 27 -3.66 -14.67 50.73
CA PRO A 27 -2.51 -14.97 49.86
C PRO A 27 -2.44 -13.95 48.73
N ALA A 28 -1.23 -13.53 48.41
CA ALA A 28 -0.93 -12.59 47.35
C ALA A 28 -1.30 -13.21 45.96
N ASP A 29 -2.53 -13.00 45.53
CA ASP A 29 -3.09 -13.42 44.23
C ASP A 29 -2.79 -12.38 43.17
N GLY A 30 -1.51 -12.05 42.99
CA GLY A 30 -1.04 -11.05 42.01
C GLY A 30 0.07 -11.54 41.06
N ALA A 31 0.51 -12.81 41.22
CA ALA A 31 1.66 -13.33 40.44
C ALA A 31 1.27 -14.19 39.22
N ALA A 32 -0.01 -14.58 39.05
CA ALA A 32 -0.42 -15.60 38.08
C ALA A 32 -0.69 -15.05 36.65
N ASN A 33 -0.61 -13.75 36.36
CA ASN A 33 -1.04 -13.21 35.07
C ASN A 33 -0.03 -12.26 34.42
N ARG A 34 1.25 -12.36 34.75
CA ARG A 34 2.29 -11.62 33.98
C ARG A 34 2.85 -12.54 32.89
N PRO A 35 2.89 -12.08 31.62
CA PRO A 35 3.49 -12.87 30.55
C PRO A 35 4.95 -13.21 30.91
N PRO A 36 5.42 -14.43 30.58
CA PRO A 36 6.76 -14.85 30.88
C PRO A 36 7.80 -13.91 30.24
N THR A 37 8.90 -13.71 30.92
CA THR A 37 9.99 -12.82 30.52
C THR A 37 11.26 -13.61 30.27
N ILE A 38 12.26 -13.01 29.61
CA ILE A 38 13.61 -13.61 29.48
C ILE A 38 14.21 -13.96 30.85
N ARG A 39 13.81 -13.24 31.90
CA ARG A 39 14.21 -13.52 33.28
C ARG A 39 13.58 -14.82 33.78
N SER A 40 12.31 -15.02 33.55
CA SER A 40 11.62 -16.26 33.92
C SER A 40 12.21 -17.48 33.21
N VAL A 41 12.58 -17.35 31.94
CA VAL A 41 13.26 -18.41 31.19
C VAL A 41 14.65 -18.70 31.79
N ALA A 42 15.43 -17.66 32.09
CA ALA A 42 16.75 -17.80 32.69
C ALA A 42 16.69 -18.50 34.07
N GLU A 43 15.75 -18.11 34.93
CA GLU A 43 15.49 -18.73 36.25
C GLU A 43 15.07 -20.18 36.08
N ARG A 44 14.15 -20.50 35.14
CA ARG A 44 13.65 -21.85 34.88
C ARG A 44 14.72 -22.79 34.31
N ALA A 45 15.59 -22.29 33.44
CA ALA A 45 16.69 -23.02 32.81
C ALA A 45 17.96 -23.09 33.67
N GLY A 46 18.02 -22.40 34.80
CA GLY A 46 19.19 -22.32 35.66
C GLY A 46 20.41 -21.63 35.03
N VAL A 47 20.18 -20.63 34.19
CA VAL A 47 21.23 -19.94 33.44
C VAL A 47 21.10 -18.41 33.54
N SER A 48 22.14 -17.69 33.06
CA SER A 48 22.06 -16.22 33.00
C SER A 48 21.16 -15.73 31.85
N LYS A 49 20.59 -14.53 31.99
CA LYS A 49 19.86 -13.85 30.90
C LYS A 49 20.68 -13.70 29.62
N SER A 50 21.98 -13.44 29.77
CA SER A 50 22.89 -13.31 28.64
C SER A 50 22.99 -14.63 27.87
N LEU A 51 22.99 -15.77 28.56
CA LEU A 51 23.08 -17.08 27.93
C LEU A 51 21.73 -17.41 27.22
N VAL A 52 20.57 -17.08 27.78
CA VAL A 52 19.30 -17.19 27.10
C VAL A 52 19.31 -16.34 25.80
N SER A 53 19.84 -15.13 25.87
CA SER A 53 19.97 -14.26 24.71
C SER A 53 20.91 -14.82 23.64
N LEU A 54 21.97 -15.54 24.01
CA LEU A 54 22.86 -16.23 23.07
C LEU A 54 22.17 -17.43 22.41
N VAL A 55 21.39 -18.21 23.17
CA VAL A 55 20.59 -19.31 22.62
C VAL A 55 19.55 -18.80 21.61
N LEU A 56 18.83 -17.73 21.96
CA LEU A 56 17.84 -17.12 21.06
C LEU A 56 18.43 -16.53 19.77
N ARG A 57 19.75 -16.28 19.74
CA ARG A 57 20.51 -15.81 18.56
C ARG A 57 21.25 -16.93 17.85
N ASP A 58 21.01 -18.17 18.26
CA ASP A 58 21.66 -19.35 17.71
C ASP A 58 23.20 -19.30 17.75
N SER A 59 23.76 -18.66 18.79
CA SER A 59 25.20 -18.50 18.92
C SER A 59 25.89 -19.87 19.05
N PRO A 60 26.98 -20.13 18.30
CA PRO A 60 27.74 -21.35 18.38
C PRO A 60 28.56 -21.48 19.70
N GLN A 61 28.61 -20.40 20.49
CA GLN A 61 29.34 -20.38 21.78
C GLN A 61 28.61 -21.05 22.93
N VAL A 62 27.39 -21.58 22.69
CA VAL A 62 26.58 -22.24 23.74
C VAL A 62 26.63 -23.73 23.58
N SER A 63 26.98 -24.46 24.66
CA SER A 63 26.95 -25.92 24.66
C SER A 63 25.58 -26.50 24.44
N ASP A 64 25.47 -27.67 23.79
CA ASP A 64 24.22 -28.32 23.47
C ASP A 64 23.32 -28.57 24.68
N ALA A 65 23.90 -28.97 25.81
CA ALA A 65 23.17 -29.19 27.06
C ALA A 65 22.50 -27.92 27.59
N LYS A 66 23.18 -26.76 27.53
CA LYS A 66 22.61 -25.47 27.95
C LYS A 66 21.61 -24.95 26.96
N ARG A 67 21.84 -25.19 25.67
CA ARG A 67 20.87 -24.86 24.60
C ARG A 67 19.57 -25.63 24.81
N ALA A 68 19.63 -26.94 25.02
CA ALA A 68 18.48 -27.79 25.29
C ALA A 68 17.69 -27.30 26.52
N ALA A 69 18.35 -27.07 27.65
CA ALA A 69 17.70 -26.58 28.87
C ALA A 69 16.96 -25.25 28.68
N VAL A 70 17.53 -24.31 27.90
CA VAL A 70 16.86 -23.03 27.60
C VAL A 70 15.67 -23.24 26.67
N LEU A 71 15.77 -24.06 25.62
CA LEU A 71 14.69 -24.35 24.71
C LEU A 71 13.51 -25.05 25.40
N ASP A 72 13.82 -25.96 26.35
CA ASP A 72 12.78 -26.62 27.19
C ASP A 72 12.07 -25.61 28.07
N ALA A 73 12.80 -24.74 28.76
CA ALA A 73 12.21 -23.67 29.56
C ALA A 73 11.36 -22.69 28.74
N ILE A 74 11.75 -22.39 27.51
CA ILE A 74 10.95 -21.57 26.58
C ILE A 74 9.63 -22.27 26.26
N ARG A 75 9.63 -23.57 25.97
CA ARG A 75 8.43 -24.36 25.67
C ARG A 75 7.50 -24.47 26.86
N GLU A 76 8.04 -24.81 28.04
CA GLU A 76 7.27 -24.96 29.26
C GLU A 76 6.57 -23.68 29.72
N LEU A 77 7.20 -22.53 29.51
CA LEU A 77 6.67 -21.23 29.89
C LEU A 77 5.84 -20.56 28.77
N ASP A 78 5.69 -21.19 27.61
CA ASP A 78 5.16 -20.55 26.39
C ASP A 78 5.79 -19.16 26.17
N TYR A 79 7.09 -19.05 26.45
CA TYR A 79 7.79 -17.77 26.31
C TYR A 79 7.96 -17.42 24.83
N ARG A 80 7.34 -16.35 24.45
CA ARG A 80 7.54 -15.73 23.11
C ARG A 80 8.52 -14.58 23.25
N PRO A 81 9.70 -14.67 22.61
CA PRO A 81 10.67 -13.58 22.66
C PRO A 81 10.01 -12.26 22.20
N ASN A 82 9.98 -11.26 23.05
CA ASN A 82 9.43 -9.95 22.71
C ASN A 82 10.26 -9.31 21.58
N ALA A 83 9.64 -9.14 20.40
CA ALA A 83 10.30 -8.54 19.25
C ALA A 83 10.82 -7.13 19.56
N ALA A 84 10.07 -6.34 20.36
CA ALA A 84 10.47 -5.01 20.78
C ALA A 84 11.73 -5.02 21.69
N ALA A 85 11.87 -6.04 22.57
CA ALA A 85 13.08 -6.17 23.40
C ALA A 85 14.31 -6.59 22.58
N ARG A 86 14.13 -7.39 21.52
CA ARG A 86 15.20 -7.77 20.59
C ARG A 86 15.65 -6.60 19.74
N SER A 87 14.72 -5.80 19.23
CA SER A 87 14.99 -4.64 18.38
C SER A 87 15.75 -3.54 19.13
N LEU A 88 15.52 -3.38 20.44
CA LEU A 88 16.28 -2.46 21.28
C LEU A 88 17.77 -2.81 21.37
N VAL A 89 18.11 -4.11 21.39
CA VAL A 89 19.50 -4.59 21.45
C VAL A 89 20.14 -4.63 20.05
N ALA A 90 19.38 -5.02 19.03
CA ALA A 90 19.88 -5.19 17.67
C ALA A 90 19.87 -3.87 16.86
N ARG A 91 19.24 -2.81 17.35
CA ARG A 91 18.98 -1.55 16.61
C ARG A 91 18.27 -1.75 15.26
N ARG A 92 17.61 -2.91 15.06
CA ARG A 92 16.85 -3.28 13.86
C ARG A 92 15.54 -3.93 14.28
N THR A 93 14.46 -3.56 13.62
CA THR A 93 13.12 -4.10 13.88
C THR A 93 12.74 -5.24 12.94
N HIS A 94 13.52 -5.47 11.89
CA HIS A 94 13.20 -6.37 10.78
C HIS A 94 11.82 -6.06 10.18
N THR A 95 11.47 -4.78 10.13
CA THR A 95 10.18 -4.30 9.64
C THR A 95 10.39 -3.18 8.64
N VAL A 96 9.73 -3.27 7.50
CA VAL A 96 9.67 -2.25 6.45
C VAL A 96 8.28 -1.61 6.48
N GLY A 97 8.22 -0.29 6.55
CA GLY A 97 6.99 0.47 6.36
C GLY A 97 6.61 0.51 4.88
N VAL A 98 5.33 0.30 4.58
CA VAL A 98 4.79 0.41 3.22
C VAL A 98 3.59 1.33 3.25
N LEU A 99 3.74 2.53 2.68
CA LEU A 99 2.68 3.51 2.58
C LEU A 99 2.05 3.46 1.19
N LEU A 100 0.79 3.03 1.12
CA LEU A 100 0.00 2.97 -0.12
C LEU A 100 -0.87 4.21 -0.24
N ASN A 101 -1.06 4.74 -1.45
CA ASN A 101 -1.91 5.93 -1.62
C ASN A 101 -3.41 5.64 -1.41
N ASP A 102 -3.91 4.47 -1.84
CA ASP A 102 -5.29 4.01 -1.64
C ASP A 102 -5.38 2.48 -1.76
N MET A 103 -5.52 1.77 -0.64
CA MET A 103 -5.57 0.30 -0.60
C MET A 103 -6.75 -0.32 -1.37
N ARG A 104 -7.72 0.46 -1.84
CA ARG A 104 -8.86 -0.04 -2.62
C ARG A 104 -8.49 -0.36 -4.07
N ASN A 105 -7.37 0.17 -4.58
CA ASN A 105 -6.93 -0.14 -5.93
C ASN A 105 -6.29 -1.54 -5.98
N PRO A 106 -6.84 -2.49 -6.77
CA PRO A 106 -6.31 -3.86 -6.88
C PRO A 106 -4.88 -3.94 -7.42
N TRP A 107 -4.39 -2.92 -8.11
CA TRP A 107 -3.02 -2.85 -8.62
C TRP A 107 -1.97 -3.09 -7.52
N PHE A 108 -2.27 -2.67 -6.28
CA PHE A 108 -1.36 -2.87 -5.16
C PHE A 108 -1.19 -4.33 -4.76
N VAL A 109 -2.15 -5.23 -5.08
CA VAL A 109 -2.10 -6.63 -4.66
C VAL A 109 -0.86 -7.32 -5.25
N ASP A 110 -0.70 -7.26 -6.57
CA ASP A 110 0.42 -7.90 -7.25
C ASP A 110 1.77 -7.22 -6.93
N LEU A 111 1.76 -5.88 -6.74
CA LEU A 111 2.96 -5.15 -6.31
C LEU A 111 3.39 -5.57 -4.90
N LEU A 112 2.46 -5.66 -3.96
CA LEU A 112 2.75 -6.09 -2.58
C LEU A 112 3.24 -7.53 -2.54
N ASP A 113 2.71 -8.42 -3.38
CA ASP A 113 3.19 -9.79 -3.48
C ASP A 113 4.65 -9.82 -3.97
N GLY A 114 4.95 -9.07 -5.03
CA GLY A 114 6.33 -8.92 -5.52
C GLY A 114 7.28 -8.32 -4.47
N LEU A 115 6.85 -7.30 -3.75
CA LEU A 115 7.60 -6.68 -2.67
C LEU A 115 7.86 -7.68 -1.53
N ASN A 116 6.79 -8.37 -1.09
CA ASN A 116 6.87 -9.32 0.01
C ASN A 116 7.76 -10.52 -0.32
N SER A 117 7.74 -11.02 -1.56
CA SER A 117 8.56 -12.16 -1.97
C SER A 117 10.03 -11.93 -1.67
N VAL A 118 10.56 -10.76 -2.03
CA VAL A 118 11.96 -10.40 -1.80
C VAL A 118 12.24 -10.07 -0.33
N LEU A 119 11.37 -9.30 0.33
CA LEU A 119 11.57 -8.93 1.73
C LEU A 119 11.55 -10.14 2.67
N HIS A 120 10.65 -11.10 2.39
CA HIS A 120 10.53 -12.33 3.18
C HIS A 120 11.80 -13.20 3.12
N GLU A 121 12.42 -13.34 1.95
CA GLU A 121 13.70 -14.03 1.77
C GLU A 121 14.83 -13.43 2.64
N HIS A 122 14.72 -12.14 2.97
CA HIS A 122 15.68 -11.42 3.82
C HIS A 122 15.21 -11.29 5.29
N GLY A 123 14.17 -12.03 5.69
CA GLY A 123 13.65 -12.03 7.05
C GLY A 123 13.00 -10.71 7.48
N LEU A 124 12.59 -9.89 6.53
CA LEU A 124 11.88 -8.62 6.77
C LEU A 124 10.36 -8.81 6.69
N ARG A 125 9.64 -8.02 7.46
CA ARG A 125 8.16 -7.99 7.49
C ARG A 125 7.66 -6.64 7.01
N MET A 126 6.48 -6.63 6.39
CA MET A 126 5.83 -5.38 5.98
C MET A 126 4.87 -4.89 7.08
N LEU A 127 4.90 -3.59 7.34
CA LEU A 127 3.88 -2.86 8.10
C LEU A 127 3.24 -1.86 7.14
N MET A 128 1.96 -2.05 6.84
CA MET A 128 1.26 -1.29 5.81
C MET A 128 0.39 -0.19 6.39
N ALA A 129 0.29 0.94 5.69
CA ALA A 129 -0.64 2.02 5.98
C ALA A 129 -1.30 2.53 4.70
N ASP A 130 -2.56 2.96 4.83
CA ASP A 130 -3.37 3.54 3.74
C ASP A 130 -3.32 5.06 3.80
N GLY A 131 -2.66 5.69 2.84
CA GLY A 131 -2.56 7.15 2.72
C GLY A 131 -3.90 7.87 2.58
N ARG A 132 -4.95 7.18 2.11
CA ARG A 132 -6.31 7.71 2.12
C ARG A 132 -6.81 7.93 3.54
N LEU A 133 -6.48 7.03 4.46
CA LEU A 133 -6.82 7.20 5.88
C LEU A 133 -6.07 8.38 6.49
N SER A 134 -4.78 8.54 6.17
CA SER A 134 -3.98 9.71 6.57
C SER A 134 -4.69 11.03 6.23
N ARG A 135 -5.19 11.16 5.00
CA ARG A 135 -5.95 12.36 4.57
C ARG A 135 -7.25 12.58 5.35
N ARG A 136 -7.90 11.50 5.81
CA ARG A 136 -9.17 11.58 6.54
C ARG A 136 -8.98 11.86 8.02
N THR A 137 -7.94 11.31 8.64
CA THR A 137 -7.68 11.42 10.08
C THR A 137 -6.73 12.55 10.44
N GLY A 138 -5.98 13.08 9.45
CA GLY A 138 -4.88 14.02 9.68
C GLY A 138 -3.65 13.36 10.30
N GLU A 139 -3.59 12.01 10.36
CA GLU A 139 -2.46 11.27 10.91
C GLU A 139 -1.36 11.12 9.85
N ASP A 140 -0.14 11.47 10.22
CA ASP A 140 1.03 11.33 9.34
C ASP A 140 1.67 9.94 9.51
N PHE A 141 1.24 8.99 8.69
CA PHE A 141 1.79 7.63 8.74
C PHE A 141 3.27 7.55 8.37
N THR A 142 3.80 8.51 7.62
CA THR A 142 5.23 8.57 7.32
C THR A 142 6.04 8.79 8.60
N ARG A 143 5.59 9.72 9.45
CA ARG A 143 6.18 9.95 10.76
C ARG A 143 5.93 8.79 11.72
N ALA A 144 4.73 8.22 11.72
CA ALA A 144 4.40 7.06 12.54
C ALA A 144 5.35 5.89 12.27
N PHE A 145 5.72 5.62 11.01
CA PHE A 145 6.72 4.61 10.68
C PHE A 145 8.10 4.92 11.25
N ALA A 146 8.53 6.19 11.23
CA ALA A 146 9.80 6.59 11.85
C ALA A 146 9.77 6.41 13.38
N GLU A 147 8.67 6.72 14.05
CA GLU A 147 8.47 6.47 15.49
C GLU A 147 8.49 4.99 15.85
N LEU A 148 7.88 4.14 15.01
CA LEU A 148 7.91 2.68 15.12
C LEU A 148 9.28 2.08 14.78
N ARG A 149 10.25 2.92 14.35
CA ARG A 149 11.62 2.53 14.00
C ARG A 149 11.66 1.42 12.94
N VAL A 150 10.85 1.54 11.90
CA VAL A 150 11.00 0.64 10.74
C VAL A 150 12.40 0.76 10.15
N ASP A 151 12.93 -0.31 9.58
CA ASP A 151 14.31 -0.34 9.04
C ASP A 151 14.41 0.33 7.66
N GLY A 152 13.27 0.50 6.98
CA GLY A 152 13.15 1.16 5.69
C GLY A 152 11.70 1.48 5.35
N LEU A 153 11.50 2.31 4.32
CA LEU A 153 10.18 2.77 3.86
C LEU A 153 10.02 2.56 2.36
N VAL A 154 8.90 2.00 1.95
CA VAL A 154 8.44 2.01 0.55
C VAL A 154 7.18 2.84 0.46
N ALA A 155 7.23 3.91 -0.32
CA ALA A 155 6.07 4.76 -0.63
C ALA A 155 5.53 4.37 -2.00
N VAL A 156 4.26 3.95 -2.08
CA VAL A 156 3.69 3.34 -3.28
C VAL A 156 2.54 4.14 -3.84
N GLY A 157 2.62 4.45 -5.14
CA GLY A 157 1.67 5.28 -5.85
C GLY A 157 1.83 6.78 -5.57
N THR A 158 0.95 7.59 -6.12
CA THR A 158 1.02 9.06 -5.99
C THR A 158 0.64 9.48 -4.56
N LEU A 159 1.60 10.02 -3.82
CA LEU A 159 1.38 10.55 -2.48
C LEU A 159 0.97 12.03 -2.54
N PRO A 160 0.02 12.45 -1.71
CA PRO A 160 -0.49 13.82 -1.71
C PRO A 160 0.47 14.82 -1.04
N ASP A 161 1.23 14.36 -0.05
CA ASP A 161 2.20 15.17 0.70
C ASP A 161 3.59 14.54 0.58
N THR A 162 4.48 15.28 -0.05
CA THR A 162 5.87 14.86 -0.26
C THR A 162 6.82 15.44 0.79
N GLY A 163 6.41 16.45 1.55
CA GLY A 163 7.25 17.09 2.56
C GLY A 163 7.60 16.17 3.72
N ALA A 164 6.62 15.44 4.24
CA ALA A 164 6.86 14.44 5.28
C ALA A 164 7.74 13.28 4.78
N LEU A 165 7.56 12.87 3.53
CA LEU A 165 8.41 11.84 2.91
C LEU A 165 9.86 12.33 2.78
N GLU A 166 10.09 13.57 2.38
CA GLU A 166 11.41 14.17 2.26
C GLU A 166 12.13 14.22 3.62
N GLU A 167 11.44 14.65 4.68
CA GLU A 167 11.98 14.68 6.05
C GLU A 167 12.42 13.28 6.50
N VAL A 168 11.57 12.27 6.30
CA VAL A 168 11.83 10.89 6.72
C VAL A 168 12.93 10.26 5.86
N ALA A 169 12.94 10.49 4.55
CA ALA A 169 13.96 9.98 3.64
C ALA A 169 15.39 10.48 3.94
N GLY A 170 15.50 11.61 4.62
CA GLY A 170 16.79 12.10 5.15
C GLY A 170 17.41 11.20 6.22
N ARG A 171 16.63 10.36 6.88
CA ARG A 171 17.02 9.54 8.04
C ARG A 171 16.78 8.05 7.85
N LEU A 172 15.89 7.67 6.96
CA LEU A 172 15.42 6.30 6.75
C LEU A 172 15.62 5.91 5.28
N PRO A 173 16.23 4.74 4.98
CA PRO A 173 16.26 4.20 3.63
C PRO A 173 14.86 4.18 3.03
N THR A 174 14.68 4.86 1.88
CA THR A 174 13.37 5.08 1.29
C THR A 174 13.39 4.81 -0.21
N VAL A 175 12.34 4.16 -0.70
CA VAL A 175 12.06 3.89 -2.11
C VAL A 175 10.66 4.37 -2.45
N VAL A 176 10.51 4.98 -3.61
CA VAL A 176 9.21 5.30 -4.22
C VAL A 176 8.91 4.27 -5.31
N ALA A 177 7.72 3.67 -5.29
CA ALA A 177 7.32 2.65 -6.24
C ALA A 177 6.00 2.97 -6.94
N GLY A 178 5.90 2.66 -8.24
CA GLY A 178 4.68 2.81 -9.04
C GLY A 178 4.28 4.26 -9.32
N THR A 179 5.22 5.19 -9.20
CA THR A 179 5.05 6.60 -9.59
C THR A 179 6.41 7.22 -9.88
N HIS A 180 6.42 8.32 -10.64
CA HIS A 180 7.63 9.05 -11.01
C HIS A 180 8.00 10.18 -10.05
N ASP A 181 7.14 10.48 -9.10
CA ASP A 181 7.29 11.56 -8.13
C ASP A 181 7.07 11.08 -6.69
N PRO A 182 7.71 11.73 -5.72
CA PRO A 182 8.62 12.87 -5.84
C PRO A 182 10.04 12.47 -6.25
N LYS A 183 10.74 13.39 -6.95
CA LYS A 183 12.16 13.23 -7.29
C LYS A 183 13.03 13.76 -6.17
N LEU A 184 13.20 12.97 -5.11
CA LEU A 184 13.95 13.37 -3.93
C LEU A 184 15.41 12.88 -4.00
N PRO A 185 16.38 13.67 -3.47
CA PRO A 185 17.74 13.18 -3.25
C PRO A 185 17.76 11.95 -2.36
N ARG A 186 18.56 10.94 -2.70
CA ARG A 186 18.71 9.69 -1.94
C ARG A 186 17.49 8.79 -1.88
N VAL A 187 16.44 9.06 -2.66
CA VAL A 187 15.27 8.19 -2.77
C VAL A 187 15.32 7.50 -4.13
N ASP A 188 15.35 6.18 -4.09
CA ASP A 188 15.26 5.39 -5.31
C ASP A 188 13.83 5.39 -5.81
N THR A 189 13.66 5.32 -7.12
CA THR A 189 12.35 5.28 -7.75
C THR A 189 12.28 4.09 -8.70
N VAL A 190 11.22 3.29 -8.54
CA VAL A 190 10.88 2.22 -9.47
C VAL A 190 9.48 2.50 -10.00
N ALA A 191 9.37 2.84 -11.26
CA ALA A 191 8.11 3.24 -11.89
C ALA A 191 7.83 2.40 -13.15
N ASN A 192 6.58 2.38 -13.56
CA ASN A 192 6.17 1.85 -14.85
C ASN A 192 6.50 2.86 -15.95
N ASP A 193 6.72 2.41 -17.17
CA ASP A 193 6.71 3.30 -18.33
C ASP A 193 5.26 3.58 -18.75
N ASP A 194 4.62 4.50 -18.02
CA ASP A 194 3.22 4.85 -18.21
C ASP A 194 2.95 5.50 -19.59
N GLU A 195 3.93 6.21 -20.13
CA GLU A 195 3.81 6.84 -21.46
C GLU A 195 3.81 5.76 -22.56
N GLN A 196 4.74 4.82 -22.47
CA GLN A 196 4.79 3.68 -23.39
C GLN A 196 3.56 2.78 -23.27
N GLY A 197 3.09 2.51 -22.04
CA GLY A 197 1.87 1.72 -21.80
C GLY A 197 0.64 2.35 -22.47
N ALA A 198 0.47 3.64 -22.35
CA ALA A 198 -0.63 4.36 -23.00
C ALA A 198 -0.50 4.38 -24.54
N ARG A 199 0.73 4.45 -25.07
CA ARG A 199 0.98 4.27 -26.51
C ARG A 199 0.50 2.91 -26.97
N LEU A 200 0.93 1.82 -26.32
CA LEU A 200 0.54 0.44 -26.69
C LEU A 200 -0.99 0.27 -26.73
N ALA A 201 -1.69 0.78 -25.73
CA ALA A 201 -3.16 0.74 -25.68
C ALA A 201 -3.79 1.48 -26.85
N THR A 202 -3.30 2.70 -27.14
CA THR A 202 -3.86 3.56 -28.17
C THR A 202 -3.54 3.04 -29.57
N GLU A 203 -2.31 2.62 -29.80
CA GLU A 203 -1.87 2.02 -31.09
C GLU A 203 -2.63 0.74 -31.39
N HIS A 204 -2.93 -0.09 -30.39
CA HIS A 204 -3.78 -1.26 -30.56
C HIS A 204 -5.17 -0.88 -31.07
N LEU A 205 -5.82 0.10 -30.45
CA LEU A 205 -7.14 0.58 -30.90
C LEU A 205 -7.08 1.18 -32.31
N ILE A 206 -6.03 1.93 -32.62
CA ILE A 206 -5.80 2.48 -33.97
C ILE A 206 -5.61 1.35 -35.00
N SER A 207 -4.86 0.30 -34.66
CA SER A 207 -4.62 -0.85 -35.53
C SER A 207 -5.90 -1.65 -35.84
N LEU A 208 -6.85 -1.66 -34.92
CA LEU A 208 -8.18 -2.20 -35.13
C LEU A 208 -9.07 -1.34 -36.04
N GLY A 209 -8.67 -0.12 -36.38
CA GLY A 209 -9.38 0.77 -37.26
C GLY A 209 -10.12 1.92 -36.57
N HIS A 210 -10.03 2.04 -35.25
CA HIS A 210 -10.64 3.17 -34.54
C HIS A 210 -9.93 4.47 -34.90
N ARG A 211 -10.71 5.53 -35.12
CA ARG A 211 -10.20 6.87 -35.45
C ARG A 211 -10.57 7.92 -34.41
N ARG A 212 -11.68 7.69 -33.69
CA ARG A 212 -12.14 8.52 -32.59
C ARG A 212 -12.10 7.71 -31.31
N ILE A 213 -11.03 7.90 -30.56
CA ILE A 213 -10.71 7.14 -29.33
C ILE A 213 -10.80 8.11 -28.16
N ALA A 214 -11.53 7.74 -27.11
CA ALA A 214 -11.58 8.55 -25.90
C ALA A 214 -10.56 8.05 -24.89
N HIS A 215 -9.93 8.97 -24.15
CA HIS A 215 -9.10 8.65 -22.98
C HIS A 215 -9.75 9.17 -21.71
N ILE A 216 -10.00 8.27 -20.76
CA ILE A 216 -10.42 8.63 -19.41
C ILE A 216 -9.15 8.87 -18.60
N MET A 217 -8.90 10.14 -18.27
CA MET A 217 -7.65 10.60 -17.66
C MET A 217 -7.66 10.40 -16.14
N GLY A 218 -6.52 9.98 -15.60
CA GLY A 218 -6.26 10.01 -14.15
C GLY A 218 -5.53 11.27 -13.71
N GLN A 219 -5.21 11.32 -12.43
CA GLN A 219 -4.51 12.43 -11.78
C GLN A 219 -3.02 12.12 -11.53
N GLY A 220 -2.26 13.15 -11.15
CA GLY A 220 -0.84 13.03 -10.81
C GLY A 220 0.06 12.77 -12.00
N SER A 221 1.35 12.47 -11.73
CA SER A 221 2.35 12.24 -12.76
C SER A 221 2.01 11.06 -13.68
N VAL A 222 1.47 9.98 -13.13
CA VAL A 222 1.01 8.82 -13.89
C VAL A 222 -0.08 9.21 -14.89
N GLY A 223 -1.10 9.98 -14.47
CA GLY A 223 -2.14 10.48 -15.37
C GLY A 223 -1.61 11.38 -16.47
N VAL A 224 -0.63 12.23 -16.17
CA VAL A 224 0.03 13.10 -17.17
C VAL A 224 0.79 12.26 -18.20
N LEU A 225 1.52 11.23 -17.80
CA LEU A 225 2.29 10.39 -18.70
C LEU A 225 1.37 9.54 -19.58
N ARG A 226 0.35 8.91 -19.03
CA ARG A 226 -0.65 8.14 -19.80
C ARG A 226 -1.35 9.03 -20.84
N ARG A 227 -1.72 10.25 -20.46
CA ARG A 227 -2.26 11.23 -21.41
C ARG A 227 -1.28 11.55 -22.53
N ARG A 228 0.00 11.77 -22.21
CA ARG A 228 1.03 12.07 -23.23
C ARG A 228 1.18 10.93 -24.23
N GLY A 229 1.28 9.69 -23.75
CA GLY A 229 1.37 8.50 -24.60
C GLY A 229 0.17 8.36 -25.54
N TYR A 230 -1.05 8.56 -25.02
CA TYR A 230 -2.28 8.57 -25.81
C TYR A 230 -2.27 9.67 -26.87
N GLU A 231 -2.00 10.92 -26.47
CA GLU A 231 -1.96 12.06 -27.42
C GLU A 231 -0.86 11.89 -28.48
N ALA A 232 0.30 11.36 -28.10
CA ALA A 232 1.40 11.11 -29.03
C ALA A 232 1.00 10.07 -30.09
N ALA A 233 0.45 8.93 -29.67
CA ALA A 233 -0.01 7.90 -30.60
C ALA A 233 -1.08 8.42 -31.57
N MET A 234 -2.07 9.17 -31.07
CA MET A 234 -3.11 9.78 -31.92
C MET A 234 -2.52 10.74 -32.95
N ARG A 235 -1.60 11.62 -32.55
CA ARG A 235 -0.95 12.60 -33.47
C ARG A 235 -0.07 11.93 -34.51
N GLU A 236 0.75 10.98 -34.12
CA GLU A 236 1.64 10.25 -35.02
C GLU A 236 0.89 9.51 -36.13
N HIS A 237 -0.39 9.16 -35.87
CA HIS A 237 -1.27 8.54 -36.87
C HIS A 237 -2.21 9.56 -37.59
N GLY A 238 -2.01 10.87 -37.39
CA GLY A 238 -2.83 11.91 -38.04
C GLY A 238 -4.29 11.94 -37.55
N LEU A 239 -4.53 11.57 -36.28
CA LEU A 239 -5.86 11.44 -35.69
C LEU A 239 -6.16 12.52 -34.64
N GLU A 240 -5.54 13.69 -34.72
CA GLU A 240 -5.72 14.78 -33.75
C GLU A 240 -7.18 15.18 -33.57
N GLY A 241 -7.95 15.18 -34.68
CA GLY A 241 -9.40 15.46 -34.65
C GLY A 241 -10.23 14.42 -33.91
N GLY A 242 -9.67 13.24 -33.67
CA GLY A 242 -10.30 12.14 -32.94
C GLY A 242 -9.95 12.10 -31.44
N ILE A 243 -9.09 13.01 -30.97
CA ILE A 243 -8.71 13.11 -29.54
C ILE A 243 -9.89 13.58 -28.72
N VAL A 244 -10.32 12.75 -27.76
CA VAL A 244 -11.40 13.04 -26.83
C VAL A 244 -10.97 12.64 -25.43
N MET A 245 -11.16 13.50 -24.44
CA MET A 245 -10.70 13.24 -23.09
C MET A 245 -11.74 13.63 -22.04
N ALA A 246 -11.81 12.84 -20.96
CA ALA A 246 -12.59 13.21 -19.78
C ALA A 246 -11.77 12.97 -18.51
N PRO A 247 -11.77 13.92 -17.55
CA PRO A 247 -11.12 13.74 -16.28
C PRO A 247 -11.86 12.72 -15.41
N SER A 248 -11.11 11.95 -14.65
CA SER A 248 -11.58 10.94 -13.70
C SER A 248 -10.69 10.91 -12.48
N ASP A 249 -11.11 10.17 -11.47
CA ASP A 249 -10.24 9.62 -10.44
C ASP A 249 -10.00 8.12 -10.75
N ALA A 250 -9.13 7.49 -9.99
CA ALA A 250 -8.79 6.07 -10.20
C ALA A 250 -9.81 5.12 -9.56
N THR A 251 -11.11 5.42 -9.69
CA THR A 251 -12.22 4.65 -9.11
C THR A 251 -13.21 4.18 -10.19
N GLU A 252 -14.01 3.18 -9.87
CA GLU A 252 -15.09 2.73 -10.73
C GLU A 252 -16.11 3.86 -11.00
N GLU A 253 -16.57 4.54 -9.97
CA GLU A 253 -17.50 5.67 -10.05
C GLU A 253 -16.95 6.82 -10.91
N GLY A 254 -15.64 7.11 -10.80
CA GLY A 254 -14.97 8.10 -11.65
C GLY A 254 -14.97 7.70 -13.11
N GLY A 255 -14.69 6.43 -13.40
CA GLY A 255 -14.75 5.85 -14.74
C GLY A 255 -16.17 5.92 -15.33
N TYR A 256 -17.17 5.52 -14.54
CA TYR A 256 -18.59 5.60 -14.92
C TYR A 256 -19.01 7.04 -15.28
N ARG A 257 -18.77 8.01 -14.39
CA ARG A 257 -19.15 9.41 -14.67
C ARG A 257 -18.44 9.98 -15.89
N ALA A 258 -17.16 9.64 -16.10
CA ALA A 258 -16.43 10.07 -17.28
C ALA A 258 -17.02 9.43 -18.55
N ALA A 259 -17.34 8.15 -18.52
CA ALA A 259 -17.95 7.42 -19.64
C ALA A 259 -19.32 7.96 -20.00
N VAL A 260 -20.19 8.21 -19.02
CA VAL A 260 -21.51 8.83 -19.27
C VAL A 260 -21.37 10.18 -19.99
N ARG A 261 -20.41 11.03 -19.59
CA ARG A 261 -20.16 12.30 -20.28
C ARG A 261 -19.64 12.12 -21.71
N LEU A 262 -18.82 11.11 -21.96
CA LEU A 262 -18.21 10.85 -23.26
C LEU A 262 -19.15 10.16 -24.24
N LEU A 263 -20.00 9.27 -23.74
CA LEU A 263 -20.83 8.35 -24.53
C LEU A 263 -22.30 8.77 -24.60
N GLY A 264 -22.81 9.46 -23.57
CA GLY A 264 -24.21 9.87 -23.44
C GLY A 264 -24.53 11.25 -24.03
N GLY A 265 -23.54 12.00 -24.52
CA GLY A 265 -23.74 13.38 -24.98
C GLY A 265 -24.52 13.48 -26.29
N THR A 266 -25.49 14.38 -26.29
CA THR A 266 -26.25 14.84 -27.51
C THR A 266 -25.48 15.93 -28.27
N GLY A 267 -24.16 16.04 -28.05
CA GLY A 267 -23.31 17.06 -28.69
C GLY A 267 -23.16 16.81 -30.20
N SER A 268 -22.87 17.86 -30.96
CA SER A 268 -22.71 17.88 -32.42
C SER A 268 -21.52 17.05 -32.96
N GLY A 269 -20.85 16.25 -32.14
CA GLY A 269 -19.73 15.39 -32.51
C GLY A 269 -20.10 13.91 -32.47
N GLU A 270 -19.52 13.13 -33.37
CA GLU A 270 -19.63 11.68 -33.36
C GLU A 270 -19.14 11.07 -32.05
N ARG A 271 -19.86 10.08 -31.53
CA ARG A 271 -19.48 9.34 -30.32
C ARG A 271 -18.16 8.60 -30.55
N PRO A 272 -17.25 8.54 -29.54
CA PRO A 272 -16.08 7.68 -29.61
C PRO A 272 -16.49 6.21 -29.81
N THR A 273 -15.75 5.49 -30.66
CA THR A 273 -15.95 4.07 -30.91
C THR A 273 -15.05 3.20 -30.02
N ALA A 274 -14.10 3.82 -29.32
CA ALA A 274 -13.22 3.14 -28.38
C ALA A 274 -12.88 4.04 -27.18
N VAL A 275 -12.60 3.40 -26.06
CA VAL A 275 -12.15 4.04 -24.83
C VAL A 275 -10.86 3.40 -24.34
N PHE A 276 -9.84 4.19 -24.06
CA PHE A 276 -8.72 3.84 -23.22
C PHE A 276 -8.99 4.39 -21.81
N ALA A 277 -9.28 3.50 -20.87
CA ALA A 277 -9.55 3.86 -19.48
C ALA A 277 -8.24 4.05 -18.72
N TYR A 278 -8.26 4.96 -17.72
CA TYR A 278 -7.09 5.24 -16.89
C TYR A 278 -6.50 3.98 -16.25
N ASN A 279 -7.35 3.12 -15.72
CA ASN A 279 -6.97 1.83 -15.13
C ASN A 279 -8.12 0.82 -15.23
N ASP A 280 -7.91 -0.42 -14.81
CA ASP A 280 -8.91 -1.50 -14.89
C ASP A 280 -10.16 -1.21 -14.04
N ILE A 281 -10.01 -0.58 -12.87
CA ILE A 281 -11.16 -0.18 -12.04
C ILE A 281 -12.02 0.86 -12.78
N ALA A 282 -11.41 1.87 -13.40
CA ALA A 282 -12.14 2.84 -14.19
C ALA A 282 -12.78 2.18 -15.43
N ALA A 283 -12.13 1.16 -16.01
CA ALA A 283 -12.71 0.39 -17.13
C ALA A 283 -13.98 -0.37 -16.70
N VAL A 284 -14.07 -0.87 -15.47
CA VAL A 284 -15.32 -1.45 -14.93
C VAL A 284 -16.42 -0.40 -14.90
N GLY A 285 -16.13 0.83 -14.52
CA GLY A 285 -17.08 1.94 -14.58
C GLY A 285 -17.54 2.27 -16.00
N VAL A 286 -16.63 2.18 -16.99
CA VAL A 286 -16.98 2.32 -18.42
C VAL A 286 -17.96 1.24 -18.85
N LEU A 287 -17.74 -0.01 -18.43
CA LEU A 287 -18.68 -1.12 -18.74
C LEU A 287 -20.05 -0.88 -18.14
N SER A 288 -20.13 -0.38 -16.90
CA SER A 288 -21.40 -0.02 -16.26
C SER A 288 -22.13 1.07 -17.05
N ALA A 289 -21.42 2.13 -17.47
CA ALA A 289 -22.01 3.20 -18.28
C ALA A 289 -22.45 2.72 -19.68
N ALA A 290 -21.64 1.88 -20.33
CA ALA A 290 -21.97 1.31 -21.63
C ALA A 290 -23.27 0.49 -21.56
N GLN A 291 -23.38 -0.37 -20.54
CA GLN A 291 -24.60 -1.17 -20.31
C GLN A 291 -25.84 -0.29 -20.11
N GLU A 292 -25.75 0.78 -19.31
CA GLU A 292 -26.87 1.71 -19.08
C GLU A 292 -27.29 2.45 -20.35
N LEU A 293 -26.31 2.78 -21.20
CA LEU A 293 -26.54 3.43 -22.50
C LEU A 293 -26.96 2.45 -23.62
N GLY A 294 -27.08 1.16 -23.31
CA GLY A 294 -27.45 0.14 -24.29
C GLY A 294 -26.35 -0.17 -25.31
N LEU A 295 -25.09 0.02 -24.94
CA LEU A 295 -23.93 -0.24 -25.80
C LEU A 295 -23.28 -1.57 -25.44
N ASP A 296 -23.14 -2.44 -26.42
CA ASP A 296 -22.41 -3.70 -26.26
C ASP A 296 -20.89 -3.49 -26.39
N VAL A 297 -20.13 -4.04 -25.42
CA VAL A 297 -18.67 -4.10 -25.49
C VAL A 297 -18.28 -5.56 -25.84
N PRO A 298 -17.54 -5.80 -26.91
CA PRO A 298 -16.79 -4.84 -27.73
C PRO A 298 -17.52 -4.31 -28.98
N ARG A 299 -18.73 -4.80 -29.30
CA ARG A 299 -19.39 -4.58 -30.61
C ARG A 299 -19.63 -3.08 -30.92
N ASP A 300 -20.24 -2.35 -29.98
CA ASP A 300 -20.60 -0.93 -30.16
C ASP A 300 -19.54 0.02 -29.59
N LEU A 301 -18.69 -0.50 -28.70
CA LEU A 301 -17.63 0.24 -28.02
C LEU A 301 -16.46 -0.69 -27.67
N SER A 302 -15.29 -0.43 -28.22
CA SER A 302 -14.06 -1.08 -27.76
C SER A 302 -13.53 -0.46 -26.48
N LEU A 303 -12.99 -1.28 -25.57
CA LEU A 303 -12.47 -0.84 -24.29
C LEU A 303 -11.09 -1.46 -24.00
N VAL A 304 -10.14 -0.62 -23.64
CA VAL A 304 -8.84 -1.04 -23.14
C VAL A 304 -8.62 -0.43 -21.74
N GLY A 305 -8.24 -1.28 -20.79
CA GLY A 305 -7.84 -0.89 -19.44
C GLY A 305 -6.34 -0.67 -19.29
N CYS A 306 -5.90 -0.50 -18.06
CA CYS A 306 -4.50 -0.46 -17.68
C CYS A 306 -4.37 -1.05 -16.27
N ASP A 307 -3.29 -1.76 -16.00
CA ASP A 307 -2.82 -2.38 -14.76
C ASP A 307 -2.81 -3.92 -14.79
N ASN A 308 -3.56 -4.57 -15.66
CA ASN A 308 -3.71 -6.04 -15.75
C ASN A 308 -4.00 -6.70 -14.39
N THR A 309 -4.86 -6.07 -13.61
CA THR A 309 -5.27 -6.57 -12.30
C THR A 309 -6.09 -7.86 -12.41
N TYR A 310 -6.37 -8.51 -11.27
CA TYR A 310 -7.26 -9.68 -11.28
C TYR A 310 -8.65 -9.39 -11.89
N LEU A 311 -9.10 -8.13 -11.87
CA LEU A 311 -10.37 -7.71 -12.52
C LEU A 311 -10.34 -7.99 -14.02
N ALA A 312 -9.25 -7.65 -14.69
CA ALA A 312 -9.11 -7.86 -16.13
C ALA A 312 -9.19 -9.34 -16.56
N ARG A 313 -8.92 -10.26 -15.61
CA ARG A 313 -8.94 -11.72 -15.82
C ARG A 313 -10.26 -12.37 -15.45
N ILE A 314 -11.23 -11.63 -14.91
CA ILE A 314 -12.58 -12.13 -14.64
C ILE A 314 -13.24 -12.47 -15.97
N ARG A 315 -13.74 -13.72 -16.14
CA ARG A 315 -14.25 -14.24 -17.41
C ARG A 315 -15.35 -13.40 -18.05
N HIS A 316 -16.21 -12.79 -17.26
CA HIS A 316 -17.29 -11.91 -17.77
C HIS A 316 -16.78 -10.53 -18.18
N LEU A 317 -15.64 -10.09 -17.69
CA LEU A 317 -15.00 -8.86 -18.10
C LEU A 317 -14.04 -9.09 -19.24
N TRP A 318 -13.15 -10.06 -19.09
CA TRP A 318 -12.13 -10.48 -20.04
C TRP A 318 -11.48 -9.29 -20.75
N LEU A 319 -11.02 -8.33 -19.92
CA LEU A 319 -10.63 -6.98 -20.30
C LEU A 319 -9.26 -6.97 -20.99
N THR A 320 -9.21 -6.43 -22.21
CA THR A 320 -7.96 -6.02 -22.87
C THR A 320 -7.36 -4.89 -22.06
N THR A 321 -6.09 -5.01 -21.67
CA THR A 321 -5.47 -4.07 -20.72
C THR A 321 -3.96 -4.01 -20.89
N VAL A 322 -3.35 -2.92 -20.47
CA VAL A 322 -1.89 -2.82 -20.36
C VAL A 322 -1.44 -3.49 -19.07
N ASP A 323 -0.55 -4.47 -19.19
CA ASP A 323 0.20 -5.00 -18.06
C ASP A 323 1.39 -4.08 -17.78
N ASN A 324 1.33 -3.37 -16.69
CA ASN A 324 2.41 -2.51 -16.23
C ASN A 324 3.39 -3.22 -15.28
N ALA A 325 3.37 -4.54 -15.27
CA ALA A 325 4.29 -5.41 -14.53
C ALA A 325 4.40 -5.09 -13.04
N SER A 326 3.26 -4.84 -12.36
CA SER A 326 3.20 -4.41 -10.96
C SER A 326 3.98 -5.31 -10.00
N HIS A 327 3.94 -6.63 -10.20
CA HIS A 327 4.72 -7.58 -9.41
C HIS A 327 6.23 -7.34 -9.54
N GLU A 328 6.74 -7.09 -10.74
CA GLU A 328 8.17 -6.81 -10.96
C GLU A 328 8.56 -5.43 -10.39
N VAL A 329 7.66 -4.43 -10.45
CA VAL A 329 7.85 -3.14 -9.75
C VAL A 329 8.06 -3.38 -8.26
N GLY A 330 7.23 -4.21 -7.64
CA GLY A 330 7.36 -4.58 -6.23
C GLY A 330 8.69 -5.26 -5.92
N ARG A 331 9.10 -6.23 -6.74
CA ARG A 331 10.38 -6.94 -6.58
C ARG A 331 11.58 -6.00 -6.70
N ARG A 332 11.59 -5.12 -7.71
CA ARG A 332 12.67 -4.14 -7.89
C ARG A 332 12.70 -3.13 -6.76
N ALA A 333 11.54 -2.65 -6.30
CA ALA A 333 11.46 -1.73 -5.16
C ALA A 333 12.05 -2.35 -3.88
N ALA A 334 11.77 -3.64 -3.61
CA ALA A 334 12.37 -4.35 -2.48
C ALA A 334 13.90 -4.45 -2.60
N ARG A 335 14.41 -4.82 -3.79
CA ARG A 335 15.88 -4.89 -4.02
C ARG A 335 16.54 -3.53 -3.86
N CYS A 336 15.95 -2.46 -4.44
CA CYS A 336 16.44 -1.09 -4.25
C CYS A 336 16.49 -0.70 -2.77
N LEU A 337 15.45 -1.07 -1.99
CA LEU A 337 15.43 -0.80 -0.56
C LEU A 337 16.53 -1.54 0.19
N LEU A 338 16.73 -2.83 -0.08
CA LEU A 338 17.80 -3.64 0.52
C LEU A 338 19.19 -3.06 0.22
N GLU A 339 19.44 -2.68 -1.02
CA GLU A 339 20.66 -2.01 -1.44
C GLU A 339 20.85 -0.65 -0.74
N ARG A 340 19.77 0.13 -0.61
CA ARG A 340 19.79 1.41 0.12
C ARG A 340 20.07 1.21 1.61
N MET A 341 19.51 0.16 2.22
CA MET A 341 19.77 -0.20 3.61
C MET A 341 21.21 -0.64 3.84
N ALA A 342 21.82 -1.33 2.86
CA ALA A 342 23.23 -1.74 2.92
C ALA A 342 24.19 -0.56 2.63
N HIS A 343 23.82 0.33 1.72
CA HIS A 343 24.64 1.44 1.23
C HIS A 343 23.88 2.77 1.27
N PRO A 344 23.65 3.38 2.46
CA PRO A 344 22.78 4.56 2.60
C PRO A 344 23.23 5.80 1.82
N SER A 345 24.52 5.90 1.51
CA SER A 345 25.12 7.06 0.81
C SER A 345 25.16 6.92 -0.72
N ARG A 346 24.71 5.78 -1.27
CA ARG A 346 24.70 5.60 -2.73
C ARG A 346 23.83 6.66 -3.43
N PRO A 347 24.14 7.05 -4.68
CA PRO A 347 23.27 7.92 -5.47
C PRO A 347 21.87 7.35 -5.59
N ALA A 348 20.87 8.21 -5.80
CA ALA A 348 19.52 7.78 -6.10
C ALA A 348 19.47 7.09 -7.46
N GLU A 349 18.80 5.95 -7.52
CA GLU A 349 18.59 5.17 -8.73
C GLU A 349 17.15 5.33 -9.21
N ARG A 350 16.96 5.34 -10.53
CA ARG A 350 15.64 5.38 -11.14
C ARG A 350 15.54 4.26 -12.15
N GLN A 351 14.55 3.39 -11.94
CA GLN A 351 14.27 2.26 -12.80
C GLN A 351 12.90 2.41 -13.43
N LEU A 352 12.80 2.16 -14.73
CA LEU A 352 11.53 1.98 -15.43
C LEU A 352 11.31 0.48 -15.70
N VAL A 353 10.05 0.07 -15.56
CA VAL A 353 9.61 -1.28 -15.90
C VAL A 353 8.76 -1.19 -17.16
N GLU A 354 9.15 -1.96 -18.17
CA GLU A 354 8.48 -1.98 -19.47
C GLU A 354 7.09 -2.58 -19.35
N PRO A 355 6.06 -1.94 -19.94
CA PRO A 355 4.71 -2.47 -20.01
C PRO A 355 4.55 -3.43 -21.18
N ALA A 356 3.50 -4.28 -21.11
CA ALA A 356 3.04 -5.11 -22.21
C ALA A 356 1.53 -4.95 -22.43
N LEU A 357 1.04 -5.25 -23.62
CA LEU A 357 -0.41 -5.26 -23.88
C LEU A 357 -0.95 -6.68 -23.79
N GLU A 358 -1.96 -6.86 -22.96
CA GLU A 358 -2.72 -8.10 -22.81
C GLU A 358 -4.03 -8.01 -23.59
N ILE A 359 -4.06 -8.61 -24.78
CA ILE A 359 -5.24 -8.61 -25.65
C ILE A 359 -6.22 -9.68 -25.18
N ARG A 360 -7.46 -9.28 -24.94
CA ARG A 360 -8.57 -10.15 -24.51
C ARG A 360 -9.84 -9.86 -25.32
N GLY A 361 -11.02 -9.78 -24.66
CA GLY A 361 -12.31 -9.78 -25.34
C GLY A 361 -13.00 -8.42 -25.47
N THR A 362 -12.45 -7.33 -24.98
CA THR A 362 -13.17 -6.03 -24.93
C THR A 362 -12.80 -5.03 -26.04
N ALA A 363 -11.99 -5.44 -27.01
CA ALA A 363 -11.63 -4.60 -28.15
C ALA A 363 -11.76 -5.38 -29.47
N THR A 364 -12.36 -4.74 -30.48
CA THR A 364 -12.55 -5.28 -31.83
C THR A 364 -12.57 -4.14 -32.85
N SER A 365 -12.58 -4.44 -34.14
CA SER A 365 -12.72 -3.42 -35.19
C SER A 365 -14.07 -2.69 -35.07
N PRO A 366 -14.13 -1.38 -35.33
CA PRO A 366 -15.39 -0.64 -35.36
C PRO A 366 -16.30 -1.14 -36.50
N HIS A 367 -17.59 -1.16 -36.26
CA HIS A 367 -18.62 -1.51 -37.27
C HIS A 367 -19.06 -0.30 -38.07
#